data_8eec880de7f1062e48c401cef69239ee
#
_entry.id   8eec880de7f1062e48c401cef69239ee
#
_cell.length_a   1.000
_cell.length_b   1.000
_cell.length_c   1.000
_cell.angle_alpha   90.00
_cell.angle_beta   90.00
_cell.angle_gamma   90.00
#
_symmetry.space_group_name_H-M   'P 1'
#
loop_
_entity.id
_entity.type
_entity.pdbx_description
1 polymer ?
#
loop_
_entity_poly.entity_id
_entity_poly.type
_entity_poly.pdbx_seq_one_letter_code
_entity_poly.pdbx_strand_id
1 'polypeptide(L)'
;HNSLKRANITLEKLRASRTIMYLAGHGPRADFMDYQGFYDKNDAEDVQYSPQIKSLHAASFAQDELANKLWAEYQLDFPPIPIYCASNSALMAVHIGHNEISQDMADIVIVLSWNSLLLQDIAFMDSQGMLVEAHAQPLSKYSDGVTLSDGYAVMILESQQQINSRQYLAPAYIYHSVFMQSNAERTMGGTLFNFYTISKVISQLLDLSHYLPSDIGAIFIHGNGSIISDKAETVAITNIFKQPIPIISYKGQIGYISNCSGIIDLMIIADSLKNNRLIPSTTHYPIDDGMEVNFLTNQECVNYSAKPILKIGLGMDGSIIAMLLIANGEQG
;
A
#
# COMPACT_ATOMS: atom_id res chain seq x y z
N HIS A 1 -11.19 -15.94 5.29
CA HIS A 1 -12.38 -16.13 6.16
C HIS A 1 -12.51 -15.09 7.28
N ASN A 2 -11.44 -14.75 8.03
CA ASN A 2 -11.54 -13.80 9.15
C ASN A 2 -11.98 -12.40 8.70
N SER A 3 -11.50 -11.90 7.58
CA SER A 3 -11.89 -10.59 7.06
C SER A 3 -13.36 -10.55 6.65
N LEU A 4 -13.87 -11.61 6.01
CA LEU A 4 -15.30 -11.75 5.68
C LEU A 4 -16.17 -11.75 6.94
N LYS A 5 -15.76 -12.49 7.99
CA LYS A 5 -16.47 -12.50 9.28
C LYS A 5 -16.50 -11.11 9.92
N ARG A 6 -15.38 -10.37 9.90
CA ARG A 6 -15.33 -8.98 10.42
C ARG A 6 -16.20 -8.01 9.64
N ALA A 7 -16.29 -8.21 8.33
CA ALA A 7 -17.17 -7.43 7.46
C ALA A 7 -18.64 -7.90 7.50
N ASN A 8 -18.96 -8.94 8.28
CA ASN A 8 -20.28 -9.56 8.31
C ASN A 8 -20.77 -10.02 6.93
N ILE A 9 -19.86 -10.59 6.12
CA ILE A 9 -20.15 -11.13 4.80
C ILE A 9 -20.12 -12.66 4.87
N THR A 10 -21.23 -13.30 4.55
CA THR A 10 -21.31 -14.76 4.43
C THR A 10 -20.80 -15.20 3.07
N LEU A 11 -20.40 -16.47 2.95
CA LEU A 11 -20.00 -17.04 1.65
C LEU A 11 -21.16 -17.04 0.65
N GLU A 12 -22.37 -17.24 1.10
CA GLU A 12 -23.57 -17.14 0.28
C GLU A 12 -23.73 -15.73 -0.30
N LYS A 13 -23.60 -14.70 0.55
CA LYS A 13 -23.65 -13.31 0.11
C LYS A 13 -22.55 -12.97 -0.87
N LEU A 14 -21.32 -13.47 -0.62
CA LEU A 14 -20.19 -13.27 -1.51
C LEU A 14 -20.47 -13.81 -2.91
N ARG A 15 -21.04 -15.03 -2.99
CA ARG A 15 -21.38 -15.70 -4.25
C ARG A 15 -22.59 -15.08 -4.97
N ALA A 16 -23.51 -14.49 -4.23
CA ALA A 16 -24.68 -13.81 -4.79
C ALA A 16 -24.40 -12.37 -5.25
N SER A 17 -23.19 -11.87 -5.04
CA SER A 17 -22.78 -10.50 -5.39
C SER A 17 -21.77 -10.53 -6.55
N ARG A 18 -21.72 -9.46 -7.35
CA ARG A 18 -20.66 -9.27 -8.35
C ARG A 18 -19.33 -9.02 -7.62
N THR A 19 -18.61 -10.10 -7.36
CA THR A 19 -17.40 -10.07 -6.54
C THR A 19 -16.15 -10.18 -7.41
N ILE A 20 -15.23 -9.23 -7.25
CA ILE A 20 -13.91 -9.24 -7.88
C ILE A 20 -12.84 -9.40 -6.79
N MET A 21 -11.83 -10.21 -7.05
CA MET A 21 -10.71 -10.39 -6.14
C MET A 21 -9.40 -10.04 -6.83
N TYR A 22 -8.58 -9.23 -6.16
CA TYR A 22 -7.24 -8.84 -6.61
C TYR A 22 -6.16 -9.46 -5.72
N LEU A 23 -5.10 -9.96 -6.36
CA LEU A 23 -3.87 -10.40 -5.70
C LEU A 23 -2.79 -9.37 -5.98
N ALA A 24 -2.48 -8.54 -4.99
CA ALA A 24 -1.59 -7.40 -5.15
C ALA A 24 -0.17 -7.72 -4.68
N GLY A 25 0.79 -7.59 -5.59
CA GLY A 25 2.21 -7.84 -5.35
C GLY A 25 2.76 -9.04 -6.11
N HIS A 26 3.98 -9.43 -5.79
CA HIS A 26 4.71 -10.45 -6.57
C HIS A 26 4.17 -11.87 -6.41
N GLY A 27 3.41 -12.15 -5.37
CA GLY A 27 2.97 -13.50 -5.10
C GLY A 27 4.07 -14.42 -4.57
N PRO A 28 3.80 -15.73 -4.54
CA PRO A 28 4.81 -16.73 -4.19
C PRO A 28 5.98 -16.67 -5.18
N ARG A 29 7.20 -16.71 -4.65
CA ARG A 29 8.44 -16.73 -5.44
C ARG A 29 9.38 -17.75 -4.83
N ALA A 30 10.21 -18.39 -5.66
CA ALA A 30 11.28 -19.23 -5.15
C ALA A 30 12.33 -18.36 -4.44
N ASP A 31 12.80 -18.80 -3.28
CA ASP A 31 13.95 -18.20 -2.61
C ASP A 31 15.24 -18.65 -3.33
N PHE A 32 16.26 -17.81 -3.27
CA PHE A 32 17.60 -18.18 -3.72
C PHE A 32 18.09 -19.49 -3.06
N MET A 33 17.74 -19.70 -1.80
CA MET A 33 18.08 -20.90 -1.04
C MET A 33 17.44 -22.17 -1.60
N ASP A 34 16.28 -22.07 -2.25
CA ASP A 34 15.62 -23.21 -2.92
C ASP A 34 16.48 -23.74 -4.07
N TYR A 35 17.23 -22.85 -4.72
CA TYR A 35 18.15 -23.20 -5.81
C TYR A 35 19.56 -23.53 -5.36
N GLN A 36 20.00 -23.06 -4.18
CA GLN A 36 21.37 -23.27 -3.71
C GLN A 36 21.70 -24.76 -3.58
N GLY A 37 20.81 -25.54 -2.98
CA GLY A 37 21.01 -26.99 -2.86
C GLY A 37 21.10 -27.71 -4.21
N PHE A 38 20.59 -27.10 -5.27
CA PHE A 38 20.77 -27.56 -6.64
C PHE A 38 22.15 -27.19 -7.19
N TYR A 39 22.56 -25.92 -7.08
CA TYR A 39 23.86 -25.44 -7.57
C TYR A 39 25.03 -26.08 -6.85
N ASP A 40 24.89 -26.44 -5.57
CA ASP A 40 25.89 -27.15 -4.81
C ASP A 40 26.16 -28.58 -5.30
N LYS A 41 25.22 -29.15 -6.06
CA LYS A 41 25.26 -30.55 -6.50
C LYS A 41 25.48 -30.73 -8.01
N ASN A 42 25.29 -29.68 -8.79
CA ASN A 42 25.30 -29.75 -10.25
C ASN A 42 26.07 -28.56 -10.83
N ASP A 43 26.74 -28.79 -11.94
CA ASP A 43 27.30 -27.70 -12.74
C ASP A 43 26.17 -26.84 -13.32
N ALA A 44 26.37 -25.53 -13.38
CA ALA A 44 25.37 -24.58 -13.87
C ALA A 44 24.90 -24.88 -15.30
N GLU A 45 25.73 -25.55 -16.10
CA GLU A 45 25.42 -25.96 -17.47
C GLU A 45 24.40 -27.13 -17.54
N ASP A 46 24.26 -27.91 -16.47
CA ASP A 46 23.38 -29.08 -16.41
C ASP A 46 22.01 -28.77 -15.79
N VAL A 47 21.73 -27.52 -15.46
CA VAL A 47 20.47 -27.06 -14.82
C VAL A 47 19.22 -27.60 -15.51
N GLN A 48 19.20 -27.58 -16.84
CA GLN A 48 18.04 -28.02 -17.63
C GLN A 48 17.78 -29.55 -17.56
N TYR A 49 18.73 -30.33 -17.15
CA TYR A 49 18.64 -31.80 -17.06
C TYR A 49 18.38 -32.29 -15.63
N SER A 50 18.47 -31.41 -14.64
CA SER A 50 18.29 -31.82 -13.25
C SER A 50 16.88 -32.30 -12.94
N PRO A 51 16.74 -33.50 -12.31
CA PRO A 51 15.45 -33.97 -11.81
C PRO A 51 14.82 -33.03 -10.78
N GLN A 52 15.65 -32.28 -10.03
CA GLN A 52 15.20 -31.35 -9.00
C GLN A 52 14.52 -30.13 -9.62
N ILE A 53 15.03 -29.60 -10.73
CA ILE A 53 14.35 -28.52 -11.47
C ILE A 53 13.02 -29.01 -12.07
N LYS A 54 12.97 -30.25 -12.53
CA LYS A 54 11.72 -30.83 -13.05
C LYS A 54 10.66 -31.00 -11.96
N SER A 55 11.05 -31.05 -10.69
CA SER A 55 10.12 -31.09 -9.56
C SER A 55 9.62 -29.70 -9.13
N LEU A 56 10.27 -28.63 -9.59
CA LEU A 56 9.81 -27.26 -9.36
C LEU A 56 8.67 -26.96 -10.32
N HIS A 57 7.46 -26.92 -9.81
CA HIS A 57 6.30 -26.50 -10.59
C HIS A 57 6.32 -24.97 -10.70
N ALA A 58 6.40 -24.45 -11.93
CA ALA A 58 6.36 -23.00 -12.18
C ALA A 58 5.12 -22.34 -11.55
N ALA A 59 3.98 -23.03 -11.53
CA ALA A 59 2.77 -22.56 -10.91
C ALA A 59 2.89 -22.33 -9.39
N SER A 60 3.76 -23.07 -8.70
CA SER A 60 3.99 -22.90 -7.26
C SER A 60 4.73 -21.59 -6.92
N PHE A 61 5.39 -20.99 -7.93
CA PHE A 61 6.12 -19.73 -7.81
C PHE A 61 5.44 -18.57 -8.54
N ALA A 62 4.18 -18.75 -8.91
CA ALA A 62 3.35 -17.73 -9.54
C ALA A 62 2.03 -17.58 -8.78
N GLN A 63 1.35 -16.47 -9.01
CA GLN A 63 0.04 -16.23 -8.36
C GLN A 63 -1.06 -17.15 -8.90
N ASP A 64 -0.85 -17.81 -10.02
CA ASP A 64 -1.88 -18.61 -10.72
C ASP A 64 -2.42 -19.77 -9.88
N GLU A 65 -1.55 -20.50 -9.18
CA GLU A 65 -2.00 -21.61 -8.32
C GLU A 65 -2.83 -21.07 -7.14
N LEU A 66 -2.39 -19.98 -6.51
CA LEU A 66 -3.12 -19.33 -5.44
C LEU A 66 -4.46 -18.78 -5.95
N ALA A 67 -4.47 -18.13 -7.11
CA ALA A 67 -5.68 -17.63 -7.75
C ALA A 67 -6.69 -18.75 -7.99
N ASN A 68 -6.25 -19.88 -8.56
CA ASN A 68 -7.10 -21.04 -8.81
C ASN A 68 -7.66 -21.65 -7.51
N LYS A 69 -6.85 -21.76 -6.46
CA LYS A 69 -7.29 -22.24 -5.15
C LYS A 69 -8.34 -21.31 -4.53
N LEU A 70 -8.13 -20.01 -4.58
CA LEU A 70 -9.08 -19.02 -4.05
C LEU A 70 -10.37 -19.00 -4.89
N TRP A 71 -10.25 -19.08 -6.19
CA TRP A 71 -11.40 -19.18 -7.10
C TRP A 71 -12.29 -20.37 -6.75
N ALA A 72 -11.69 -21.55 -6.62
CA ALA A 72 -12.42 -22.78 -6.28
C ALA A 72 -13.02 -22.73 -4.86
N GLU A 73 -12.24 -22.26 -3.86
CA GLU A 73 -12.66 -22.18 -2.45
C GLU A 73 -13.84 -21.24 -2.23
N TYR A 74 -13.78 -20.05 -2.84
CA TYR A 74 -14.82 -19.05 -2.69
C TYR A 74 -15.90 -19.12 -3.76
N GLN A 75 -15.73 -19.97 -4.78
CA GLN A 75 -16.64 -20.14 -5.92
C GLN A 75 -16.97 -18.78 -6.58
N LEU A 76 -15.91 -18.02 -6.88
CA LEU A 76 -16.02 -16.73 -7.55
C LEU A 76 -16.40 -16.93 -9.04
N ASP A 77 -17.01 -15.92 -9.66
CA ASP A 77 -17.32 -15.96 -11.10
C ASP A 77 -16.05 -15.97 -11.96
N PHE A 78 -15.01 -15.26 -11.50
CA PHE A 78 -13.71 -15.17 -12.18
C PHE A 78 -12.56 -15.49 -11.22
N PRO A 79 -11.45 -16.04 -11.74
CA PRO A 79 -10.25 -16.22 -10.92
C PRO A 79 -9.71 -14.85 -10.47
N PRO A 80 -9.11 -14.78 -9.27
CA PRO A 80 -8.47 -13.57 -8.79
C PRO A 80 -7.45 -12.99 -9.78
N ILE A 81 -7.43 -11.68 -9.91
CA ILE A 81 -6.63 -10.95 -10.90
C ILE A 81 -5.34 -10.46 -10.23
N PRO A 82 -4.15 -10.80 -10.75
CA PRO A 82 -2.89 -10.30 -10.24
C PRO A 82 -2.67 -8.83 -10.62
N ILE A 83 -2.22 -8.02 -9.66
CA ILE A 83 -1.88 -6.60 -9.84
C ILE A 83 -0.44 -6.37 -9.42
N TYR A 84 0.37 -5.83 -10.36
CA TYR A 84 1.77 -5.46 -10.14
C TYR A 84 1.97 -3.98 -10.40
N CYS A 85 2.34 -3.23 -9.38
CA CYS A 85 2.63 -1.80 -9.44
C CYS A 85 3.68 -1.45 -8.37
N ALA A 86 4.79 -2.17 -8.38
CA ALA A 86 5.85 -2.05 -7.39
C ALA A 86 5.28 -1.91 -5.95
N SER A 87 5.73 -0.90 -5.19
CA SER A 87 5.27 -0.61 -3.83
C SER A 87 3.78 -0.22 -3.76
N ASN A 88 3.21 0.20 -4.88
CA ASN A 88 1.81 0.61 -4.97
C ASN A 88 0.85 -0.52 -5.37
N SER A 89 1.32 -1.77 -5.48
CA SER A 89 0.45 -2.86 -5.98
C SER A 89 -0.89 -2.95 -5.24
N ALA A 90 -0.88 -2.89 -3.91
CA ALA A 90 -2.11 -2.94 -3.12
C ALA A 90 -2.97 -1.68 -3.27
N LEU A 91 -2.36 -0.49 -3.30
CA LEU A 91 -3.10 0.76 -3.54
C LEU A 91 -3.68 0.81 -4.95
N MET A 92 -2.97 0.27 -5.95
CA MET A 92 -3.48 0.16 -7.32
C MET A 92 -4.69 -0.77 -7.39
N ALA A 93 -4.63 -1.92 -6.73
CA ALA A 93 -5.78 -2.83 -6.64
C ALA A 93 -6.98 -2.19 -5.96
N VAL A 94 -6.75 -1.40 -4.89
CA VAL A 94 -7.79 -0.61 -4.23
C VAL A 94 -8.33 0.49 -5.15
N HIS A 95 -7.46 1.20 -5.89
CA HIS A 95 -7.87 2.24 -6.85
C HIS A 95 -8.77 1.67 -7.95
N ILE A 96 -8.36 0.54 -8.55
CA ILE A 96 -9.14 -0.14 -9.58
C ILE A 96 -10.49 -0.59 -9.00
N GLY A 97 -10.47 -1.27 -7.85
CA GLY A 97 -11.69 -1.76 -7.19
C GLY A 97 -12.65 -0.64 -6.76
N HIS A 98 -12.13 0.49 -6.30
CA HIS A 98 -12.94 1.68 -6.04
C HIS A 98 -13.64 2.19 -7.30
N ASN A 99 -12.93 2.25 -8.43
CA ASN A 99 -13.51 2.68 -9.70
C ASN A 99 -14.57 1.70 -10.21
N GLU A 100 -14.35 0.40 -10.08
CA GLU A 100 -15.33 -0.64 -10.47
C GLU A 100 -16.62 -0.55 -9.66
N ILE A 101 -16.51 -0.35 -8.35
CA ILE A 101 -17.68 -0.13 -7.49
C ILE A 101 -18.39 1.19 -7.86
N SER A 102 -17.64 2.26 -8.08
CA SER A 102 -18.21 3.57 -8.41
C SER A 102 -18.91 3.60 -9.77
N GLN A 103 -18.50 2.72 -10.70
CA GLN A 103 -19.11 2.54 -12.02
C GLN A 103 -20.19 1.45 -12.05
N ASP A 104 -20.58 0.94 -10.89
CA ASP A 104 -21.55 -0.16 -10.76
C ASP A 104 -21.15 -1.45 -11.50
N MET A 105 -19.86 -1.71 -11.63
CA MET A 105 -19.32 -2.93 -12.23
C MET A 105 -19.12 -4.04 -11.21
N ALA A 106 -18.88 -3.72 -9.95
CA ALA A 106 -18.72 -4.64 -8.83
C ALA A 106 -19.54 -4.21 -7.60
N ASP A 107 -20.01 -5.19 -6.85
CA ASP A 107 -20.66 -4.99 -5.56
C ASP A 107 -19.66 -5.12 -4.39
N ILE A 108 -18.73 -6.05 -4.54
CA ILE A 108 -17.71 -6.39 -3.55
C ILE A 108 -16.37 -6.54 -4.27
N VAL A 109 -15.34 -5.87 -3.76
CA VAL A 109 -13.95 -6.07 -4.20
C VAL A 109 -13.12 -6.50 -3.01
N ILE A 110 -12.37 -7.59 -3.18
CA ILE A 110 -11.45 -8.13 -2.17
C ILE A 110 -10.02 -7.92 -2.67
N VAL A 111 -9.22 -7.20 -1.92
CA VAL A 111 -7.79 -7.00 -2.20
C VAL A 111 -6.99 -7.81 -1.19
N LEU A 112 -6.24 -8.80 -1.68
CA LEU A 112 -5.23 -9.54 -0.92
C LEU A 112 -3.86 -9.01 -1.30
N SER A 113 -3.07 -8.67 -0.31
CA SER A 113 -1.66 -8.31 -0.52
C SER A 113 -0.80 -8.93 0.57
N TRP A 114 0.38 -9.36 0.18
CA TRP A 114 1.39 -9.86 1.11
C TRP A 114 2.78 -9.59 0.57
N ASN A 115 3.73 -9.52 1.45
CA ASN A 115 5.15 -9.50 1.16
C ASN A 115 5.83 -10.50 2.08
N SER A 116 6.44 -11.53 1.49
CA SER A 116 7.37 -12.42 2.17
C SER A 116 8.77 -11.98 1.81
N LEU A 117 9.55 -11.64 2.82
CA LEU A 117 10.91 -11.17 2.64
C LEU A 117 11.81 -12.35 2.26
N LEU A 118 12.40 -12.27 1.08
CA LEU A 118 13.31 -13.27 0.54
C LEU A 118 14.73 -12.69 0.48
N LEU A 119 15.73 -13.55 0.46
CA LEU A 119 17.13 -13.13 0.39
C LEU A 119 17.42 -12.25 -0.84
N GLN A 120 16.78 -12.54 -1.98
CA GLN A 120 16.91 -11.72 -3.19
C GLN A 120 16.33 -10.32 -3.04
N ASP A 121 15.30 -10.12 -2.20
CA ASP A 121 14.76 -8.77 -1.93
C ASP A 121 15.75 -7.94 -1.14
N ILE A 122 16.39 -8.55 -0.15
CA ILE A 122 17.44 -7.93 0.65
C ILE A 122 18.63 -7.57 -0.25
N ALA A 123 19.13 -8.55 -1.02
CA ALA A 123 20.26 -8.35 -1.93
C ALA A 123 19.96 -7.27 -2.99
N PHE A 124 18.74 -7.24 -3.52
CA PHE A 124 18.31 -6.19 -4.47
C PHE A 124 18.34 -4.80 -3.81
N MET A 125 17.73 -4.64 -2.65
CA MET A 125 17.68 -3.33 -1.96
C MET A 125 19.06 -2.88 -1.50
N ASP A 126 19.91 -3.80 -1.03
CA ASP A 126 21.29 -3.54 -0.69
C ASP A 126 22.11 -3.05 -1.90
N SER A 127 21.98 -3.74 -3.03
CA SER A 127 22.66 -3.35 -4.29
C SER A 127 22.23 -1.97 -4.81
N GLN A 128 21.05 -1.49 -4.41
CA GLN A 128 20.57 -0.15 -4.73
C GLN A 128 20.96 0.90 -3.68
N GLY A 129 21.69 0.51 -2.62
CA GLY A 129 22.02 1.40 -1.51
C GLY A 129 20.79 1.89 -0.74
N MET A 130 19.73 1.09 -0.70
CA MET A 130 18.46 1.48 -0.06
C MET A 130 18.27 0.88 1.33
N LEU A 131 19.12 -0.04 1.78
CA LEU A 131 19.04 -0.59 3.13
C LEU A 131 19.80 0.27 4.13
N VAL A 132 19.26 0.42 5.33
CA VAL A 132 19.95 1.01 6.46
C VAL A 132 20.44 -0.06 7.43
N GLU A 133 21.59 0.18 8.06
CA GLU A 133 22.20 -0.77 9.02
C GLU A 133 21.45 -0.84 10.35
N ALA A 134 20.80 0.26 10.77
CA ALA A 134 20.12 0.33 12.08
C ALA A 134 18.60 0.40 11.93
N HIS A 135 18.05 1.61 11.87
CA HIS A 135 16.61 1.84 11.82
C HIS A 135 16.27 2.84 10.72
N ALA A 136 15.46 2.41 9.76
CA ALA A 136 14.84 3.30 8.82
C ALA A 136 13.84 4.20 9.55
N GLN A 137 13.95 5.51 9.32
CA GLN A 137 13.00 6.47 9.89
C GLN A 137 12.62 7.49 8.84
N PRO A 138 11.34 7.52 8.46
CA PRO A 138 10.84 8.53 7.54
C PRO A 138 11.18 9.94 8.00
N LEU A 139 11.55 10.80 7.05
CA LEU A 139 11.86 12.22 7.25
C LEU A 139 13.04 12.49 8.19
N SER A 140 13.81 11.49 8.56
CA SER A 140 14.87 11.63 9.55
C SER A 140 16.17 12.15 8.93
N LYS A 141 16.89 12.98 9.71
CA LYS A 141 18.22 13.51 9.36
C LYS A 141 19.30 12.43 9.26
N TYR A 142 19.14 11.31 9.96
CA TYR A 142 20.16 10.27 10.13
C TYR A 142 19.77 8.90 9.56
N SER A 143 18.66 8.83 8.87
CA SER A 143 18.20 7.62 8.21
C SER A 143 18.07 7.88 6.72
N ASP A 144 18.84 7.15 5.93
CA ASP A 144 18.76 7.22 4.47
C ASP A 144 18.56 5.82 3.89
N GLY A 145 17.32 5.37 3.92
CA GLY A 145 16.94 4.09 3.36
C GLY A 145 15.82 3.40 4.14
N VAL A 146 15.61 2.13 3.85
CA VAL A 146 14.50 1.34 4.37
C VAL A 146 14.96 0.19 5.26
N THR A 147 14.11 -0.21 6.19
CA THR A 147 14.15 -1.51 6.85
C THR A 147 13.03 -2.36 6.30
N LEU A 148 13.37 -3.45 5.60
CA LEU A 148 12.37 -4.35 5.01
C LEU A 148 11.66 -5.16 6.08
N SER A 149 10.40 -5.49 5.81
CA SER A 149 9.56 -6.29 6.71
C SER A 149 8.61 -7.19 5.94
N ASP A 150 8.19 -8.26 6.60
CA ASP A 150 7.11 -9.14 6.15
C ASP A 150 5.75 -8.59 6.55
N GLY A 151 4.74 -8.95 5.80
CA GLY A 151 3.37 -8.63 6.17
C GLY A 151 2.34 -9.07 5.15
N TYR A 152 1.12 -9.15 5.62
CA TYR A 152 -0.03 -9.43 4.77
C TYR A 152 -1.25 -8.64 5.24
N ALA A 153 -2.09 -8.29 4.30
CA ALA A 153 -3.35 -7.60 4.58
C ALA A 153 -4.43 -8.02 3.60
N VAL A 154 -5.66 -7.96 4.07
CA VAL A 154 -6.86 -8.16 3.25
C VAL A 154 -7.79 -6.99 3.49
N MET A 155 -8.18 -6.30 2.43
CA MET A 155 -9.18 -5.24 2.46
C MET A 155 -10.39 -5.67 1.64
N ILE A 156 -11.57 -5.32 2.13
CA ILE A 156 -12.84 -5.53 1.44
C ILE A 156 -13.45 -4.16 1.19
N LEU A 157 -13.71 -3.88 -0.07
CA LEU A 157 -14.47 -2.72 -0.50
C LEU A 157 -15.88 -3.19 -0.87
N GLU A 158 -16.87 -2.39 -0.56
CA GLU A 158 -18.26 -2.70 -0.86
C GLU A 158 -18.99 -1.47 -1.37
N SER A 159 -19.93 -1.69 -2.27
CA SER A 159 -20.85 -0.62 -2.66
C SER A 159 -21.75 -0.19 -1.49
N GLN A 160 -22.19 1.07 -1.50
CA GLN A 160 -23.09 1.59 -0.48
C GLN A 160 -24.38 0.77 -0.38
N GLN A 161 -24.87 0.26 -1.53
CA GLN A 161 -26.04 -0.59 -1.57
C GLN A 161 -25.86 -1.89 -0.78
N GLN A 162 -24.67 -2.53 -0.91
CA GLN A 162 -24.35 -3.75 -0.17
C GLN A 162 -24.27 -3.53 1.33
N ILE A 163 -23.65 -2.42 1.74
CA ILE A 163 -23.53 -2.02 3.14
C ILE A 163 -24.93 -1.77 3.74
N ASN A 164 -25.76 -1.00 3.05
CA ASN A 164 -27.12 -0.66 3.49
C ASN A 164 -28.01 -1.90 3.63
N SER A 165 -27.87 -2.88 2.71
CA SER A 165 -28.67 -4.12 2.74
C SER A 165 -28.45 -4.96 4.00
N ARG A 166 -27.31 -4.80 4.68
CA ARG A 166 -26.94 -5.53 5.90
C ARG A 166 -26.98 -4.67 7.18
N GLN A 167 -27.33 -3.41 7.05
CA GLN A 167 -27.24 -2.43 8.15
C GLN A 167 -25.84 -2.41 8.80
N TYR A 168 -24.80 -2.63 7.99
CA TYR A 168 -23.42 -2.60 8.43
C TYR A 168 -22.89 -1.18 8.42
N LEU A 169 -22.06 -0.83 9.40
CA LEU A 169 -21.42 0.47 9.48
C LEU A 169 -19.97 0.34 9.02
N ALA A 170 -19.66 0.80 7.81
CA ALA A 170 -18.29 0.82 7.33
C ALA A 170 -17.43 1.77 8.21
N PRO A 171 -16.17 1.41 8.50
CA PRO A 171 -15.29 2.27 9.31
C PRO A 171 -14.91 3.58 8.62
N ALA A 172 -14.85 3.58 7.30
CA ALA A 172 -14.51 4.74 6.47
C ALA A 172 -14.97 4.51 5.03
N TYR A 173 -14.96 5.57 4.22
CA TYR A 173 -15.23 5.55 2.79
C TYR A 173 -14.00 6.05 2.02
N ILE A 174 -13.67 5.41 0.91
CA ILE A 174 -12.78 5.99 -0.10
C ILE A 174 -13.65 6.92 -0.94
N TYR A 175 -13.46 8.22 -0.78
CA TYR A 175 -14.27 9.23 -1.46
C TYR A 175 -13.83 9.39 -2.92
N HIS A 176 -12.52 9.58 -3.14
CA HIS A 176 -11.90 9.63 -4.47
C HIS A 176 -10.50 9.04 -4.44
N SER A 177 -10.04 8.60 -5.60
CA SER A 177 -8.66 8.15 -5.81
C SER A 177 -8.15 8.56 -7.18
N VAL A 178 -6.87 8.96 -7.25
CA VAL A 178 -6.19 9.39 -8.48
C VAL A 178 -4.89 8.61 -8.62
N PHE A 179 -4.64 8.15 -9.82
CA PHE A 179 -3.38 7.51 -10.22
C PHE A 179 -2.72 8.31 -11.34
N MET A 180 -1.39 8.40 -11.27
CA MET A 180 -0.57 8.94 -12.35
C MET A 180 0.73 8.17 -12.45
N GLN A 181 1.14 7.83 -13.67
CA GLN A 181 2.47 7.32 -13.95
C GLN A 181 3.42 8.48 -14.24
N SER A 182 4.58 8.50 -13.56
CA SER A 182 5.62 9.50 -13.79
C SER A 182 6.87 8.85 -14.35
N ASN A 183 7.72 9.67 -14.99
CA ASN A 183 9.07 9.30 -15.40
C ASN A 183 10.03 9.52 -14.23
N ALA A 184 9.84 8.77 -13.13
CA ALA A 184 10.76 8.85 -12.01
C ALA A 184 12.10 8.19 -12.36
N GLU A 185 13.19 8.82 -11.98
CA GLU A 185 14.54 8.33 -12.21
C GLU A 185 15.00 7.49 -11.02
N ARG A 186 15.57 6.32 -11.28
CA ARG A 186 16.20 5.50 -10.25
C ARG A 186 17.60 5.98 -10.00
N THR A 187 17.91 6.19 -8.73
CA THR A 187 19.25 6.60 -8.26
C THR A 187 19.71 5.67 -7.14
N MET A 188 20.98 5.73 -6.79
CA MET A 188 21.46 5.09 -5.56
C MET A 188 20.73 5.72 -4.36
N GLY A 189 20.20 4.88 -3.48
CA GLY A 189 19.48 5.28 -2.28
C GLY A 189 17.98 5.55 -2.50
N GLY A 190 17.45 5.45 -3.72
CA GLY A 190 16.01 5.61 -3.92
C GLY A 190 15.56 5.95 -5.32
N THR A 191 14.33 6.43 -5.38
CA THR A 191 13.68 6.89 -6.61
C THR A 191 13.52 8.40 -6.56
N LEU A 192 14.07 9.10 -7.53
CA LEU A 192 13.94 10.54 -7.67
C LEU A 192 12.60 10.87 -8.34
N PHE A 193 11.63 11.24 -7.56
CA PHE A 193 10.34 11.70 -8.05
C PHE A 193 10.39 13.19 -8.38
N ASN A 194 9.68 13.56 -9.44
CA ASN A 194 9.39 14.96 -9.68
C ASN A 194 8.25 15.42 -8.75
N PHE A 195 8.57 16.28 -7.79
CA PHE A 195 7.61 16.79 -6.80
C PHE A 195 6.41 17.51 -7.45
N TYR A 196 6.58 18.11 -8.63
CA TYR A 196 5.45 18.70 -9.39
C TYR A 196 4.44 17.64 -9.81
N THR A 197 4.89 16.42 -10.16
CA THR A 197 3.96 15.34 -10.51
C THR A 197 3.19 14.87 -9.27
N ILE A 198 3.86 14.77 -8.12
CA ILE A 198 3.18 14.45 -6.84
C ILE A 198 2.15 15.55 -6.51
N SER A 199 2.55 16.83 -6.58
CA SER A 199 1.64 17.97 -6.37
C SER A 199 0.45 17.92 -7.31
N LYS A 200 0.65 17.57 -8.60
CA LYS A 200 -0.42 17.46 -9.58
C LYS A 200 -1.43 16.37 -9.22
N VAL A 201 -0.97 15.21 -8.76
CA VAL A 201 -1.85 14.11 -8.33
C VAL A 201 -2.71 14.54 -7.13
N ILE A 202 -2.10 15.20 -6.15
CA ILE A 202 -2.82 15.71 -4.97
C ILE A 202 -3.83 16.78 -5.38
N SER A 203 -3.42 17.77 -6.20
CA SER A 203 -4.33 18.83 -6.67
C SER A 203 -5.51 18.25 -7.45
N GLN A 204 -5.25 17.31 -8.35
CA GLN A 204 -6.32 16.65 -9.12
C GLN A 204 -7.29 15.89 -8.21
N LEU A 205 -6.80 15.23 -7.15
CA LEU A 205 -7.65 14.56 -6.18
C LEU A 205 -8.54 15.57 -5.43
N LEU A 206 -7.97 16.68 -4.98
CA LEU A 206 -8.71 17.75 -4.29
C LEU A 206 -9.76 18.39 -5.20
N ASP A 207 -9.41 18.67 -6.46
CA ASP A 207 -10.33 19.23 -7.46
C ASP A 207 -11.52 18.28 -7.73
N LEU A 208 -11.25 16.98 -7.93
CA LEU A 208 -12.28 15.97 -8.16
C LEU A 208 -13.20 15.75 -6.96
N SER A 209 -12.65 15.89 -5.76
CA SER A 209 -13.38 15.70 -4.52
C SER A 209 -14.07 16.97 -4.02
N HIS A 210 -13.82 18.12 -4.65
CA HIS A 210 -14.30 19.44 -4.24
C HIS A 210 -13.88 19.86 -2.83
N TYR A 211 -12.78 19.29 -2.31
CA TYR A 211 -12.19 19.69 -1.02
C TYR A 211 -11.07 20.69 -1.22
N LEU A 212 -11.00 21.66 -0.32
CA LEU A 212 -9.85 22.57 -0.23
C LEU A 212 -8.73 21.95 0.61
N PRO A 213 -7.46 22.36 0.43
CA PRO A 213 -6.37 21.92 1.31
C PRO A 213 -6.65 22.13 2.80
N SER A 214 -7.41 23.16 3.18
CA SER A 214 -7.81 23.46 4.58
C SER A 214 -8.80 22.45 5.18
N ASP A 215 -9.48 21.70 4.34
CA ASP A 215 -10.49 20.73 4.75
C ASP A 215 -9.84 19.39 5.12
N ILE A 216 -8.63 19.15 4.64
CA ILE A 216 -7.87 17.92 4.93
C ILE A 216 -7.30 18.01 6.36
N GLY A 217 -7.51 16.96 7.13
CA GLY A 217 -7.11 16.94 8.53
C GLY A 217 -5.76 16.27 8.80
N ALA A 218 -5.33 15.34 7.96
CA ALA A 218 -4.05 14.65 8.07
C ALA A 218 -3.61 14.04 6.73
N ILE A 219 -2.32 13.78 6.59
CA ILE A 219 -1.74 13.13 5.42
C ILE A 219 -0.92 11.91 5.84
N PHE A 220 -1.28 10.74 5.33
CA PHE A 220 -0.47 9.53 5.42
C PHE A 220 0.43 9.45 4.20
N ILE A 221 1.69 9.78 4.38
CA ILE A 221 2.70 9.84 3.33
C ILE A 221 3.20 8.45 2.93
N HIS A 222 3.86 8.38 1.76
CA HIS A 222 4.64 7.19 1.43
C HIS A 222 5.78 7.03 2.42
N GLY A 223 6.57 8.07 2.66
CA GLY A 223 7.61 8.20 3.69
C GLY A 223 8.25 6.89 4.11
N ASN A 224 9.28 6.42 3.42
CA ASN A 224 9.91 5.12 3.67
C ASN A 224 11.30 5.21 4.32
N GLY A 225 11.83 6.42 4.50
CA GLY A 225 13.15 6.69 5.04
C GLY A 225 14.22 6.96 3.99
N SER A 226 13.93 6.81 2.69
CA SER A 226 14.81 7.29 1.63
C SER A 226 14.73 8.80 1.52
N ILE A 227 15.81 9.51 1.85
CA ILE A 227 15.85 10.99 1.85
C ILE A 227 15.41 11.57 0.50
N ILE A 228 15.76 10.92 -0.61
CA ILE A 228 15.45 11.39 -1.96
C ILE A 228 13.94 11.42 -2.19
N SER A 229 13.24 10.33 -1.89
CA SER A 229 11.79 10.25 -2.05
C SER A 229 11.04 11.05 -1.00
N ASP A 230 11.50 11.02 0.25
CA ASP A 230 10.90 11.74 1.37
C ASP A 230 10.94 13.26 1.13
N LYS A 231 12.06 13.81 0.61
CA LYS A 231 12.18 15.23 0.22
C LYS A 231 11.23 15.59 -0.92
N ALA A 232 11.14 14.78 -1.95
CA ALA A 232 10.23 15.07 -3.07
C ALA A 232 8.77 15.11 -2.61
N GLU A 233 8.39 14.20 -1.73
CA GLU A 233 7.03 14.13 -1.18
C GLU A 233 6.72 15.32 -0.25
N THR A 234 7.63 15.66 0.66
CA THR A 234 7.44 16.81 1.57
C THR A 234 7.38 18.14 0.83
N VAL A 235 8.21 18.35 -0.19
CA VAL A 235 8.15 19.55 -1.04
C VAL A 235 6.80 19.63 -1.77
N ALA A 236 6.31 18.50 -2.29
CA ALA A 236 5.00 18.48 -2.94
C ALA A 236 3.87 18.87 -2.00
N ILE A 237 3.91 18.36 -0.76
CA ILE A 237 2.92 18.66 0.28
C ILE A 237 2.96 20.15 0.66
N THR A 238 4.13 20.71 0.94
CA THR A 238 4.27 22.12 1.34
C THR A 238 3.90 23.10 0.22
N ASN A 239 4.00 22.67 -1.04
CA ASN A 239 3.50 23.46 -2.17
C ASN A 239 1.98 23.64 -2.17
N ILE A 240 1.24 22.66 -1.68
CA ILE A 240 -0.24 22.66 -1.67
C ILE A 240 -0.78 23.13 -0.33
N PHE A 241 -0.29 22.54 0.76
CA PHE A 241 -0.77 22.81 2.11
C PHE A 241 0.05 23.93 2.73
N LYS A 242 -0.49 25.16 2.73
CA LYS A 242 0.20 26.36 3.25
C LYS A 242 0.13 26.49 4.77
N GLN A 243 -0.73 25.71 5.41
CA GLN A 243 -0.82 25.62 6.87
C GLN A 243 -0.24 24.28 7.33
N PRO A 244 0.37 24.22 8.51
CA PRO A 244 0.87 22.96 9.06
C PRO A 244 -0.25 21.92 9.17
N ILE A 245 -0.10 20.80 8.49
CA ILE A 245 -1.01 19.67 8.54
C ILE A 245 -0.28 18.46 9.15
N PRO A 246 -0.91 17.66 10.03
CA PRO A 246 -0.30 16.45 10.55
C PRO A 246 0.08 15.48 9.44
N ILE A 247 1.35 15.09 9.42
CA ILE A 247 1.90 14.08 8.50
C ILE A 247 2.28 12.83 9.28
N ILE A 248 1.98 11.67 8.74
CA ILE A 248 2.13 10.37 9.42
C ILE A 248 2.77 9.36 8.47
N SER A 249 3.72 8.57 8.98
CA SER A 249 4.20 7.33 8.37
C SER A 249 4.66 6.36 9.45
N TYR A 250 4.23 5.11 9.35
CA TYR A 250 4.58 4.06 10.32
C TYR A 250 5.72 3.15 9.86
N LYS A 251 6.34 3.43 8.73
CA LYS A 251 7.39 2.54 8.19
C LYS A 251 8.65 2.48 9.06
N GLY A 252 8.87 3.50 9.91
CA GLY A 252 9.89 3.42 10.95
C GLY A 252 9.56 2.50 12.13
N GLN A 253 8.28 2.13 12.31
CA GLN A 253 7.79 1.30 13.42
C GLN A 253 7.52 -0.14 12.99
N ILE A 254 6.88 -0.32 11.83
CA ILE A 254 6.45 -1.64 11.34
C ILE A 254 7.34 -2.18 10.21
N GLY A 255 8.32 -1.39 9.78
CA GLY A 255 9.13 -1.70 8.62
C GLY A 255 8.43 -1.39 7.29
N TYR A 256 9.18 -1.50 6.21
CA TYR A 256 8.70 -1.32 4.85
C TYR A 256 8.25 -2.65 4.27
N ILE A 257 6.93 -2.86 4.25
CA ILE A 257 6.31 -4.10 3.76
C ILE A 257 6.03 -3.99 2.24
N SER A 258 6.93 -3.34 1.53
CA SER A 258 6.88 -3.20 0.06
C SER A 258 5.45 -2.95 -0.48
N ASN A 259 4.98 -3.83 -1.35
CA ASN A 259 3.68 -3.78 -2.03
C ASN A 259 2.45 -3.78 -1.10
N CYS A 260 2.59 -4.22 0.17
CA CYS A 260 1.50 -4.30 1.14
C CYS A 260 1.36 -3.06 2.04
N SER A 261 2.40 -2.21 2.16
CA SER A 261 2.41 -1.07 3.10
C SER A 261 1.22 -0.14 2.91
N GLY A 262 0.85 0.16 1.67
CA GLY A 262 -0.23 1.12 1.38
C GLY A 262 -1.59 0.68 1.89
N ILE A 263 -1.93 -0.60 1.80
CA ILE A 263 -3.23 -1.11 2.29
C ILE A 263 -3.26 -1.14 3.84
N ILE A 264 -2.12 -1.35 4.48
CA ILE A 264 -2.00 -1.24 5.94
C ILE A 264 -2.25 0.20 6.39
N ASP A 265 -1.67 1.17 5.69
CA ASP A 265 -1.94 2.60 5.96
C ASP A 265 -3.44 2.91 5.83
N LEU A 266 -4.12 2.41 4.79
CA LEU A 266 -5.58 2.59 4.62
C LEU A 266 -6.39 1.98 5.78
N MET A 267 -5.97 0.83 6.32
CA MET A 267 -6.62 0.22 7.48
C MET A 267 -6.45 1.07 8.74
N ILE A 268 -5.27 1.67 8.94
CA ILE A 268 -5.01 2.56 10.07
C ILE A 268 -5.77 3.88 9.90
N ILE A 269 -5.88 4.42 8.69
CA ILE A 269 -6.71 5.58 8.38
C ILE A 269 -8.17 5.31 8.74
N ALA A 270 -8.69 4.15 8.34
CA ALA A 270 -10.07 3.76 8.65
C ALA A 270 -10.31 3.63 10.16
N ASP A 271 -9.34 3.11 10.93
CA ASP A 271 -9.40 3.08 12.39
C ASP A 271 -9.34 4.50 12.98
N SER A 272 -8.51 5.37 12.43
CA SER A 272 -8.38 6.77 12.86
C SER A 272 -9.67 7.56 12.69
N LEU A 273 -10.31 7.42 11.52
CA LEU A 273 -11.60 8.05 11.22
C LEU A 273 -12.73 7.50 12.09
N LYS A 274 -12.78 6.19 12.28
CA LYS A 274 -13.79 5.54 13.13
C LYS A 274 -13.70 5.95 14.60
N ASN A 275 -12.48 6.11 15.12
CA ASN A 275 -12.23 6.33 16.54
C ASN A 275 -11.91 7.80 16.86
N ASN A 276 -11.96 8.70 15.88
CA ASN A 276 -11.68 10.13 16.03
C ASN A 276 -10.31 10.41 16.69
N ARG A 277 -9.28 9.67 16.27
CA ARG A 277 -7.92 9.81 16.82
C ARG A 277 -6.86 9.58 15.76
N LEU A 278 -5.74 10.28 15.90
CA LEU A 278 -4.51 9.98 15.14
C LEU A 278 -3.51 9.30 16.08
N ILE A 279 -2.93 8.20 15.61
CA ILE A 279 -1.84 7.51 16.30
C ILE A 279 -0.54 8.14 15.80
N PRO A 280 0.31 8.71 16.67
CA PRO A 280 1.57 9.31 16.25
C PRO A 280 2.56 8.29 15.72
N SER A 281 3.43 8.75 14.82
CA SER A 281 4.61 7.99 14.43
C SER A 281 5.65 8.03 15.56
N THR A 282 6.44 6.97 15.71
CA THR A 282 7.58 6.96 16.62
C THR A 282 8.83 7.32 15.84
N THR A 283 9.63 8.25 16.34
CA THR A 283 10.94 8.59 15.80
C THR A 283 11.99 8.60 16.90
N HIS A 284 13.18 8.10 16.58
CA HIS A 284 14.34 8.14 17.47
C HIS A 284 15.35 9.21 17.05
N TYR A 285 15.17 9.80 15.87
CA TYR A 285 16.05 10.81 15.30
C TYR A 285 15.31 12.10 14.99
N PRO A 286 15.99 13.25 14.99
CA PRO A 286 15.37 14.49 14.56
C PRO A 286 14.98 14.43 13.07
N ILE A 287 13.94 15.17 12.73
CA ILE A 287 13.51 15.37 11.34
C ILE A 287 14.61 16.15 10.61
N ASP A 288 14.79 15.88 9.32
CA ASP A 288 15.73 16.60 8.46
C ASP A 288 15.33 18.09 8.37
N ASP A 289 16.30 18.99 8.64
CA ASP A 289 16.07 20.44 8.68
C ASP A 289 15.57 21.02 7.33
N GLY A 290 15.75 20.28 6.23
CA GLY A 290 15.24 20.66 4.91
C GLY A 290 13.81 20.19 4.63
N MET A 291 13.16 19.53 5.60
CA MET A 291 11.78 19.03 5.48
C MET A 291 10.87 19.78 6.46
N GLU A 292 10.43 20.97 6.09
CA GLU A 292 9.56 21.84 6.90
C GLU A 292 8.11 21.32 6.93
N VAL A 293 7.86 20.24 7.66
CA VAL A 293 6.55 19.59 7.77
C VAL A 293 6.19 19.28 9.21
N ASN A 294 4.90 19.20 9.50
CA ASN A 294 4.39 18.83 10.82
C ASN A 294 4.29 17.28 10.94
N PHE A 295 5.43 16.60 11.05
CA PHE A 295 5.47 15.17 11.28
C PHE A 295 4.96 14.84 12.69
N LEU A 296 3.85 14.10 12.76
CA LEU A 296 3.20 13.81 14.05
C LEU A 296 3.99 12.73 14.81
N THR A 297 4.72 13.14 15.83
CA THR A 297 5.64 12.27 16.60
C THR A 297 5.39 12.31 18.12
N ASN A 298 4.16 12.54 18.53
CA ASN A 298 3.80 12.58 19.96
C ASN A 298 3.79 11.15 20.52
N GLN A 299 3.95 11.02 21.83
CA GLN A 299 3.84 9.71 22.51
C GLN A 299 2.41 9.26 22.75
N GLU A 300 1.46 10.20 22.77
CA GLU A 300 0.04 9.94 23.01
C GLU A 300 -0.79 10.14 21.72
N CYS A 301 -1.90 9.41 21.64
CA CYS A 301 -2.85 9.60 20.54
C CYS A 301 -3.42 11.01 20.58
N VAL A 302 -3.55 11.63 19.41
CA VAL A 302 -4.11 12.97 19.26
C VAL A 302 -5.59 12.84 18.91
N ASN A 303 -6.44 13.61 19.61
CA ASN A 303 -7.85 13.71 19.25
C ASN A 303 -7.98 14.27 17.84
N TYR A 304 -8.89 13.70 17.06
CA TYR A 304 -9.08 14.03 15.66
C TYR A 304 -10.55 14.38 15.38
N SER A 305 -10.77 15.41 14.58
CA SER A 305 -12.12 15.90 14.29
C SER A 305 -12.81 15.17 13.12
N ALA A 306 -12.31 14.00 12.71
CA ALA A 306 -12.80 13.20 11.60
C ALA A 306 -12.79 13.88 10.21
N LYS A 307 -12.03 14.97 10.04
CA LYS A 307 -11.81 15.57 8.71
C LYS A 307 -11.26 14.53 7.72
N PRO A 308 -11.42 14.72 6.41
CA PRO A 308 -10.84 13.84 5.40
C PRO A 308 -9.34 13.61 5.60
N ILE A 309 -8.90 12.39 5.37
CA ILE A 309 -7.49 12.00 5.42
C ILE A 309 -7.00 11.66 4.02
N LEU A 310 -5.88 12.26 3.64
CA LEU A 310 -5.19 12.01 2.39
C LEU A 310 -4.15 10.88 2.57
N LYS A 311 -4.18 9.86 1.71
CA LYS A 311 -3.11 8.86 1.57
C LYS A 311 -2.35 9.08 0.28
N ILE A 312 -1.01 9.10 0.36
CA ILE A 312 -0.12 9.17 -0.80
C ILE A 312 0.72 7.88 -0.86
N GLY A 313 0.79 7.29 -2.05
CA GLY A 313 1.65 6.15 -2.36
C GLY A 313 2.59 6.48 -3.50
N LEU A 314 3.87 6.15 -3.33
CA LEU A 314 4.92 6.29 -4.33
C LEU A 314 5.49 4.91 -4.64
N GLY A 315 5.58 4.54 -5.92
CA GLY A 315 6.17 3.29 -6.36
C GLY A 315 7.51 3.53 -7.06
N MET A 316 8.48 2.68 -6.84
CA MET A 316 9.80 2.78 -7.49
C MET A 316 9.75 2.61 -9.02
N ASP A 317 8.61 2.23 -9.56
CA ASP A 317 8.27 2.22 -10.99
C ASP A 317 7.80 3.60 -11.51
N GLY A 318 7.76 4.62 -10.65
CA GLY A 318 7.26 5.95 -10.95
C GLY A 318 5.76 6.13 -10.76
N SER A 319 5.04 5.11 -10.29
CA SER A 319 3.62 5.21 -9.99
C SER A 319 3.38 6.14 -8.79
N ILE A 320 2.36 6.98 -8.88
CA ILE A 320 1.90 7.89 -7.82
C ILE A 320 0.40 7.68 -7.66
N ILE A 321 -0.03 7.37 -6.44
CA ILE A 321 -1.44 7.19 -6.11
C ILE A 321 -1.79 8.10 -4.94
N ALA A 322 -2.89 8.84 -5.06
CA ALA A 322 -3.48 9.57 -3.95
C ALA A 322 -4.92 9.12 -3.74
N MET A 323 -5.31 8.96 -2.47
CA MET A 323 -6.66 8.57 -2.07
C MET A 323 -7.16 9.46 -0.97
N LEU A 324 -8.42 9.87 -1.04
CA LEU A 324 -9.10 10.63 0.00
C LEU A 324 -10.09 9.72 0.72
N LEU A 325 -9.92 9.60 2.03
CA LEU A 325 -10.81 8.84 2.90
C LEU A 325 -11.59 9.79 3.81
N ILE A 326 -12.87 9.49 3.97
CA ILE A 326 -13.78 10.25 4.83
C ILE A 326 -14.44 9.34 5.87
N ALA A 327 -14.86 9.93 6.99
CA ALA A 327 -15.62 9.23 8.01
C ALA A 327 -17.03 8.87 7.52
N ASN A 328 -17.63 7.87 8.16
CA ASN A 328 -19.04 7.56 7.94
C ASN A 328 -19.94 8.72 8.44
N GLY A 329 -20.81 9.19 7.60
CA GLY A 329 -21.74 10.30 7.91
C GLY A 329 -21.35 11.66 7.31
N GLU A 330 -20.18 11.79 6.68
CA GLU A 330 -19.76 13.02 5.97
C GLU A 330 -20.10 13.00 4.46
N GLN A 331 -21.03 12.18 4.03
CA GLN A 331 -21.56 12.25 2.67
C GLN A 331 -22.44 13.49 2.56
N GLY A 332 -21.86 14.58 2.02
CA GLY A 332 -22.56 15.80 1.68
C GLY A 332 -23.48 15.66 0.47
#